data_e9a340b8743d3773fca9cdd4bc687c8b
#
_entry.id   e9a340b8743d3773fca9cdd4bc687c8b
#
_cell.length_a   1.000
_cell.length_b   1.000
_cell.length_c   1.000
_cell.angle_alpha   90.00
_cell.angle_beta   90.00
_cell.angle_gamma   90.00
#
_symmetry.space_group_name_H-M   'P 1'
#
loop_
_entity.id
_entity.type
_entity.pdbx_description
1 polymer ?
#
loop_
_entity_poly.entity_id
_entity_poly.type
_entity_poly.pdbx_seq_one_letter_code
_entity_poly.pdbx_strand_id
1 'polypeptide(L)'
;MTPTELKSVSKHELTLLDDASEAQTESAVTSEHKVCVEYYAADELRETLENNRSNMTEEECQKLEQLINGSEQLPLKYILVDNVLLLYPVPNSDPNYDGGTIDFALNNDGAQENKSFANFEEYLDWIREDEKQHDYSDAEIENDILRMRIANEALQTGEYEVLPAGSIDATDQSLYASNQNADYRNVWEYDRDAVEKIKDSIDEINIYDEELDVDFLVHVTLPPDYDNSKTYPVFFLTDGVWRFGNCTELRSVMENGEAAPVILVSLGYDYNIDGTDNDNRITYFIQKGSMLLDFITDNLMPYLGENYSIDYTNSTLYGHSNGGVFTHEALFQSDLYENQPFGNYIIGSPAFWNLYHEELGVDPEDYSNDYGYFDRNDTLDKKVFLCGGTLEDSDYSEYYNGHDTTLEGLEKLNQRLESHNANVR
;
A
#
# COMPACT_ATOMS: atom_id res chain seq x y z
N MET A 1 19.41 26.52 -7.68
CA MET A 1 17.97 26.39 -7.90
C MET A 1 17.25 26.72 -6.62
N THR A 2 16.14 27.45 -6.67
CA THR A 2 15.39 27.80 -5.45
C THR A 2 14.66 26.56 -4.94
N PRO A 3 14.65 26.32 -3.62
CA PRO A 3 13.93 25.18 -3.06
C PRO A 3 12.44 25.29 -3.38
N THR A 4 11.85 24.22 -3.90
CA THR A 4 10.42 24.09 -4.11
C THR A 4 9.71 24.22 -2.76
N GLU A 5 8.64 25.00 -2.69
CA GLU A 5 7.90 25.23 -1.45
C GLU A 5 7.26 23.93 -0.95
N LEU A 6 7.80 23.42 0.14
CA LEU A 6 7.22 22.30 0.88
C LEU A 6 5.91 22.73 1.54
N LYS A 7 4.81 22.12 1.13
CA LYS A 7 3.53 22.29 1.82
C LYS A 7 3.44 21.27 2.95
N SER A 8 3.62 21.73 4.19
CA SER A 8 3.23 20.92 5.35
C SER A 8 1.71 20.78 5.37
N VAL A 9 1.21 19.56 5.35
CA VAL A 9 -0.21 19.28 5.55
C VAL A 9 -0.49 19.32 7.05
N SER A 10 -1.41 20.19 7.46
CA SER A 10 -1.81 20.32 8.86
C SER A 10 -2.50 19.06 9.35
N LYS A 11 -2.16 18.65 10.59
CA LYS A 11 -2.88 17.62 11.36
C LYS A 11 -4.39 17.82 11.26
N HIS A 12 -5.10 16.82 10.76
CA HIS A 12 -6.54 16.78 10.89
C HIS A 12 -6.89 16.31 12.31
N GLU A 13 -7.63 17.12 13.04
CA GLU A 13 -8.25 16.69 14.30
C GLU A 13 -9.31 15.64 13.97
N LEU A 14 -9.11 14.44 14.51
CA LEU A 14 -10.15 13.41 14.56
C LEU A 14 -11.37 14.01 15.30
N THR A 15 -12.46 14.16 14.58
CA THR A 15 -13.77 14.27 15.21
C THR A 15 -14.22 12.84 15.46
N LEU A 16 -13.92 12.32 16.66
CA LEU A 16 -14.58 11.14 17.17
C LEU A 16 -16.08 11.40 17.11
N LEU A 17 -16.81 10.54 16.42
CA LEU A 17 -18.26 10.51 16.54
C LEU A 17 -18.55 10.15 18.01
N ASP A 18 -18.99 11.14 18.75
CA ASP A 18 -19.29 11.01 20.17
C ASP A 18 -20.23 9.82 20.41
N ASP A 19 -19.96 9.05 21.48
CA ASP A 19 -20.79 7.99 22.03
C ASP A 19 -22.28 8.38 21.98
N ALA A 20 -22.99 7.94 20.94
CA ALA A 20 -24.42 8.06 20.89
C ALA A 20 -25.03 7.01 21.79
N SER A 21 -25.43 7.46 22.96
CA SER A 21 -26.24 6.70 23.92
C SER A 21 -27.44 6.04 23.21
N GLU A 22 -27.64 4.76 23.50
CA GLU A 22 -28.83 4.00 23.11
C GLU A 22 -30.13 4.78 23.29
N ALA A 23 -30.90 4.88 22.23
CA ALA A 23 -32.23 5.42 22.07
C ALA A 23 -32.38 6.80 21.43
N GLN A 24 -32.08 6.90 20.14
CA GLN A 24 -32.72 7.88 19.27
C GLN A 24 -33.28 7.18 18.03
N THR A 25 -34.50 7.51 17.71
CA THR A 25 -35.38 6.94 16.68
C THR A 25 -34.74 6.91 15.28
N GLU A 26 -34.85 5.78 14.62
CA GLU A 26 -34.30 5.37 13.31
C GLU A 26 -34.47 6.33 12.11
N SER A 27 -35.09 7.48 12.24
CA SER A 27 -35.37 8.40 11.11
C SER A 27 -34.45 9.64 11.09
N ALA A 28 -33.44 9.75 11.94
CA ALA A 28 -32.58 10.93 12.04
C ALA A 28 -31.17 10.70 11.45
N VAL A 29 -30.80 9.46 11.12
CA VAL A 29 -29.41 9.09 10.77
C VAL A 29 -29.04 9.56 9.37
N THR A 30 -29.97 9.50 8.40
CA THR A 30 -29.67 9.83 6.99
C THR A 30 -29.54 11.33 6.72
N SER A 31 -30.08 12.22 7.57
CA SER A 31 -30.00 13.67 7.32
C SER A 31 -28.63 14.29 7.60
N GLU A 32 -27.75 13.59 8.30
CA GLU A 32 -26.39 14.06 8.63
C GLU A 32 -25.31 13.44 7.71
N HIS A 33 -25.65 12.38 6.97
CA HIS A 33 -24.72 11.63 6.12
C HIS A 33 -25.05 11.77 4.65
N LYS A 34 -24.01 11.88 3.82
CA LYS A 34 -24.16 11.93 2.36
C LYS A 34 -24.00 10.53 1.78
N VAL A 35 -25.06 10.00 1.13
CA VAL A 35 -25.03 8.73 0.42
C VAL A 35 -25.05 8.99 -1.08
N CYS A 36 -24.09 8.47 -1.82
CA CYS A 36 -24.01 8.51 -3.27
C CYS A 36 -23.99 7.08 -3.83
N VAL A 37 -24.65 6.89 -4.97
CA VAL A 37 -24.71 5.59 -5.63
C VAL A 37 -24.37 5.72 -7.11
N GLU A 38 -23.69 4.72 -7.65
CA GLU A 38 -23.43 4.56 -9.06
C GLU A 38 -23.99 3.23 -9.54
N TYR A 39 -24.73 3.26 -10.66
CA TYR A 39 -25.26 2.08 -11.31
C TYR A 39 -24.41 1.70 -12.51
N TYR A 40 -24.36 0.39 -12.82
CA TYR A 40 -23.74 -0.07 -14.04
C TYR A 40 -24.31 0.63 -15.26
N ALA A 41 -23.46 0.94 -16.24
CA ALA A 41 -23.93 1.31 -17.57
C ALA A 41 -24.28 0.06 -18.39
N ALA A 42 -25.27 0.18 -19.27
CA ALA A 42 -25.67 -0.94 -20.13
C ALA A 42 -24.54 -1.45 -21.03
N ASP A 43 -23.62 -0.56 -21.41
CA ASP A 43 -22.49 -0.90 -22.26
C ASP A 43 -21.41 -1.69 -21.47
N GLU A 44 -21.17 -1.37 -20.20
CA GLU A 44 -20.29 -2.14 -19.31
C GLU A 44 -20.80 -3.58 -19.12
N LEU A 45 -22.11 -3.74 -18.89
CA LEU A 45 -22.69 -5.06 -18.73
C LEU A 45 -22.65 -5.87 -20.05
N ARG A 46 -22.75 -5.22 -21.22
CA ARG A 46 -22.55 -5.88 -22.52
C ARG A 46 -21.13 -6.37 -22.68
N GLU A 47 -20.15 -5.54 -22.36
CA GLU A 47 -18.76 -5.90 -22.42
C GLU A 47 -18.44 -7.05 -21.47
N THR A 48 -18.96 -7.01 -20.25
CA THR A 48 -18.85 -8.10 -19.27
C THR A 48 -19.43 -9.41 -19.81
N LEU A 49 -20.61 -9.34 -20.42
CA LEU A 49 -21.27 -10.50 -21.02
C LEU A 49 -20.46 -11.08 -22.20
N GLU A 50 -19.92 -10.23 -23.07
CA GLU A 50 -19.11 -10.65 -24.21
C GLU A 50 -17.81 -11.31 -23.77
N ASN A 51 -17.12 -10.72 -22.79
CA ASN A 51 -15.82 -11.20 -22.30
C ASN A 51 -15.95 -12.51 -21.49
N ASN A 52 -17.04 -12.68 -20.75
CA ASN A 52 -17.20 -13.82 -19.84
C ASN A 52 -18.17 -14.91 -20.34
N ARG A 53 -18.77 -14.74 -21.51
CA ARG A 53 -19.80 -15.67 -22.05
C ARG A 53 -19.38 -17.13 -22.06
N SER A 54 -18.10 -17.41 -22.27
CA SER A 54 -17.57 -18.79 -22.27
C SER A 54 -17.53 -19.44 -20.88
N ASN A 55 -17.55 -18.63 -19.85
CA ASN A 55 -17.42 -19.06 -18.45
C ASN A 55 -18.75 -18.97 -17.70
N MET A 56 -19.81 -18.44 -18.34
CA MET A 56 -21.12 -18.26 -17.77
C MET A 56 -22.07 -19.37 -18.24
N THR A 57 -23.03 -19.74 -17.40
CA THR A 57 -24.14 -20.62 -17.77
C THR A 57 -25.10 -19.88 -18.70
N GLU A 58 -25.93 -20.65 -19.43
CA GLU A 58 -26.94 -20.07 -20.32
C GLU A 58 -28.01 -19.28 -19.55
N GLU A 59 -28.29 -19.66 -18.31
CA GLU A 59 -29.25 -18.96 -17.43
C GLU A 59 -28.67 -17.60 -16.98
N GLU A 60 -27.40 -17.53 -16.61
CA GLU A 60 -26.71 -16.28 -16.25
C GLU A 60 -26.63 -15.34 -17.45
N CYS A 61 -26.26 -15.83 -18.63
CA CYS A 61 -26.28 -15.06 -19.86
C CYS A 61 -27.66 -14.46 -20.14
N GLN A 62 -28.72 -15.25 -20.01
CA GLN A 62 -30.08 -14.78 -20.25
C GLN A 62 -30.54 -13.75 -19.21
N LYS A 63 -30.20 -13.92 -17.94
CA LYS A 63 -30.47 -12.94 -16.89
C LYS A 63 -29.79 -11.61 -17.19
N LEU A 64 -28.50 -11.63 -17.53
CA LEU A 64 -27.75 -10.44 -17.87
C LEU A 64 -28.26 -9.73 -19.13
N GLU A 65 -28.61 -10.51 -20.18
CA GLU A 65 -29.25 -9.96 -21.39
C GLU A 65 -30.63 -9.32 -21.09
N GLN A 66 -31.39 -9.85 -20.15
CA GLN A 66 -32.67 -9.27 -19.71
C GLN A 66 -32.46 -7.95 -18.97
N LEU A 67 -31.49 -7.88 -18.07
CA LEU A 67 -31.13 -6.65 -17.37
C LEU A 67 -30.66 -5.55 -18.35
N ILE A 68 -29.77 -5.89 -19.29
CA ILE A 68 -29.25 -4.95 -20.30
C ILE A 68 -30.35 -4.37 -21.20
N ASN A 69 -31.34 -5.20 -21.56
CA ASN A 69 -32.38 -4.83 -22.53
C ASN A 69 -33.72 -4.45 -21.84
N GLY A 70 -33.82 -4.59 -20.54
CA GLY A 70 -34.99 -4.23 -19.75
C GLY A 70 -35.21 -2.73 -19.64
N SER A 71 -36.40 -2.36 -19.14
CA SER A 71 -36.73 -1.00 -18.77
C SER A 71 -36.50 -0.73 -17.27
N GLU A 72 -35.97 -1.71 -16.55
CA GLU A 72 -35.68 -1.64 -15.12
C GLU A 72 -34.33 -0.97 -14.87
N GLN A 73 -34.16 -0.43 -13.68
CA GLN A 73 -32.93 0.20 -13.26
C GLN A 73 -31.80 -0.86 -13.26
N LEU A 74 -30.64 -0.49 -13.82
CA LEU A 74 -29.49 -1.38 -13.84
C LEU A 74 -28.98 -1.65 -12.42
N PRO A 75 -28.27 -2.75 -12.19
CA PRO A 75 -27.74 -3.08 -10.88
C PRO A 75 -26.86 -1.96 -10.31
N LEU A 76 -26.86 -1.84 -9.00
CA LEU A 76 -25.99 -0.94 -8.28
C LEU A 76 -24.55 -1.43 -8.43
N LYS A 77 -23.62 -0.50 -8.72
CA LYS A 77 -22.22 -0.78 -8.92
C LYS A 77 -21.39 -0.41 -7.68
N TYR A 78 -21.60 0.82 -7.22
CA TYR A 78 -20.88 1.38 -6.10
C TYR A 78 -21.79 2.18 -5.16
N ILE A 79 -21.44 2.19 -3.88
CA ILE A 79 -22.07 3.02 -2.84
C ILE A 79 -20.96 3.75 -2.09
N LEU A 80 -21.13 5.07 -1.96
CA LEU A 80 -20.31 5.91 -1.09
C LEU A 80 -21.16 6.40 0.07
N VAL A 81 -20.64 6.32 1.28
CA VAL A 81 -21.19 6.99 2.47
C VAL A 81 -20.12 7.95 2.98
N ASP A 82 -20.46 9.25 2.99
CA ASP A 82 -19.51 10.32 3.36
C ASP A 82 -18.17 10.25 2.60
N ASN A 83 -18.27 9.92 1.33
CA ASN A 83 -17.14 9.74 0.43
C ASN A 83 -16.29 8.48 0.69
N VAL A 84 -16.77 7.55 1.52
CA VAL A 84 -16.13 6.24 1.74
C VAL A 84 -16.81 5.18 0.86
N LEU A 85 -16.02 4.49 0.05
CA LEU A 85 -16.50 3.39 -0.78
C LEU A 85 -16.73 2.15 0.09
N LEU A 86 -17.94 1.60 0.00
CA LEU A 86 -18.26 0.33 0.67
C LEU A 86 -17.77 -0.84 -0.19
N LEU A 87 -16.94 -1.68 0.41
CA LEU A 87 -16.37 -2.87 -0.26
C LEU A 87 -17.42 -3.96 -0.50
N TYR A 88 -18.43 -4.04 0.37
CA TYR A 88 -19.47 -5.04 0.27
C TYR A 88 -20.79 -4.37 -0.15
N PRO A 89 -21.50 -4.94 -1.13
CA PRO A 89 -22.81 -4.43 -1.49
C PRO A 89 -23.78 -4.64 -0.32
N VAL A 90 -24.52 -3.58 0.03
CA VAL A 90 -25.60 -3.75 1.01
C VAL A 90 -26.77 -4.53 0.42
N PRO A 91 -27.54 -5.23 1.23
CA PRO A 91 -28.64 -6.09 0.78
C PRO A 91 -29.58 -5.49 -0.23
N ASN A 92 -30.03 -4.25 -0.01
CA ASN A 92 -30.97 -3.57 -0.91
C ASN A 92 -30.34 -3.11 -2.24
N SER A 93 -29.06 -3.40 -2.47
CA SER A 93 -28.44 -3.23 -3.78
C SER A 93 -28.85 -4.32 -4.78
N ASP A 94 -29.35 -5.45 -4.31
CA ASP A 94 -29.89 -6.50 -5.17
C ASP A 94 -31.30 -6.14 -5.62
N PRO A 95 -31.53 -5.96 -6.95
CA PRO A 95 -32.87 -5.66 -7.48
C PRO A 95 -33.89 -6.78 -7.27
N ASN A 96 -33.44 -7.99 -6.92
CA ASN A 96 -34.30 -9.13 -6.63
C ASN A 96 -34.52 -9.36 -5.13
N TYR A 97 -34.01 -8.44 -4.29
CA TYR A 97 -34.19 -8.55 -2.85
C TYR A 97 -35.65 -8.48 -2.45
N ASP A 98 -36.16 -9.56 -1.86
CA ASP A 98 -37.57 -9.71 -1.44
C ASP A 98 -37.80 -9.41 0.04
N GLY A 99 -36.77 -8.95 0.76
CA GLY A 99 -36.82 -8.65 2.19
C GLY A 99 -36.58 -9.85 3.10
N GLY A 100 -36.34 -11.05 2.56
CA GLY A 100 -36.16 -12.28 3.33
C GLY A 100 -34.74 -12.86 3.27
N THR A 101 -34.18 -12.92 2.07
CA THR A 101 -32.85 -13.51 1.84
C THR A 101 -32.13 -12.75 0.76
N ILE A 102 -30.83 -12.58 0.93
CA ILE A 102 -29.97 -11.86 0.00
C ILE A 102 -28.89 -12.80 -0.47
N ASP A 103 -28.77 -12.92 -1.79
CA ASP A 103 -27.67 -13.60 -2.44
C ASP A 103 -26.79 -12.55 -3.14
N PHE A 104 -25.51 -12.52 -2.84
CA PHE A 104 -24.56 -11.73 -3.59
C PHE A 104 -23.25 -12.48 -3.82
N ALA A 105 -22.57 -12.12 -4.91
CA ALA A 105 -21.29 -12.72 -5.26
C ALA A 105 -20.17 -11.93 -4.57
N LEU A 106 -19.36 -12.64 -3.80
CA LEU A 106 -18.11 -12.11 -3.23
C LEU A 106 -16.97 -12.41 -4.18
N ASN A 107 -16.19 -11.40 -4.51
CA ASN A 107 -14.90 -11.59 -5.17
C ASN A 107 -13.85 -11.74 -4.06
N ASN A 108 -13.38 -12.96 -3.88
CA ASN A 108 -12.22 -13.25 -3.07
C ASN A 108 -11.18 -13.88 -3.99
N ASP A 109 -10.07 -13.22 -4.25
CA ASP A 109 -8.95 -13.69 -5.09
C ASP A 109 -9.37 -14.33 -6.43
N GLY A 110 -10.36 -13.72 -7.11
CA GLY A 110 -10.86 -14.21 -8.39
C GLY A 110 -11.86 -15.37 -8.31
N ALA A 111 -12.18 -15.90 -7.13
CA ALA A 111 -13.26 -16.85 -6.92
C ALA A 111 -14.55 -16.09 -6.58
N GLN A 112 -15.62 -16.33 -7.31
CA GLN A 112 -16.96 -15.84 -6.96
C GLN A 112 -17.61 -16.84 -5.99
N GLU A 113 -17.78 -16.41 -4.74
CA GLU A 113 -18.61 -17.14 -3.78
C GLU A 113 -19.96 -16.45 -3.66
N ASN A 114 -21.03 -17.22 -3.85
CA ASN A 114 -22.39 -16.76 -3.55
C ASN A 114 -22.67 -17.05 -2.08
N LYS A 115 -23.10 -16.05 -1.34
CA LYS A 115 -23.43 -16.16 0.07
C LYS A 115 -24.83 -15.63 0.31
N SER A 116 -25.65 -16.40 1.02
CA SER A 116 -27.02 -16.06 1.34
C SER A 116 -27.15 -15.72 2.81
N PHE A 117 -27.92 -14.68 3.11
CA PHE A 117 -28.21 -14.23 4.46
C PHE A 117 -29.72 -14.13 4.68
N ALA A 118 -30.22 -14.60 5.82
CA ALA A 118 -31.63 -14.58 6.13
C ALA A 118 -32.19 -13.18 6.42
N ASN A 119 -31.32 -12.25 6.81
CA ASN A 119 -31.65 -10.87 7.10
C ASN A 119 -30.37 -9.99 7.14
N PHE A 120 -30.57 -8.67 7.22
CA PHE A 120 -29.49 -7.70 7.24
C PHE A 120 -28.54 -7.85 8.44
N GLU A 121 -29.04 -8.22 9.62
CA GLU A 121 -28.19 -8.41 10.78
C GLU A 121 -27.26 -9.60 10.63
N GLU A 122 -27.74 -10.71 10.03
CA GLU A 122 -26.86 -11.86 9.73
C GLU A 122 -25.75 -11.48 8.73
N TYR A 123 -26.07 -10.59 7.78
CA TYR A 123 -25.08 -10.04 6.87
C TYR A 123 -24.04 -9.18 7.63
N LEU A 124 -24.46 -8.31 8.52
CA LEU A 124 -23.53 -7.47 9.31
C LEU A 124 -22.68 -8.32 10.27
N ASP A 125 -23.25 -9.37 10.85
CA ASP A 125 -22.48 -10.30 11.69
C ASP A 125 -21.39 -11.02 10.89
N TRP A 126 -21.70 -11.38 9.65
CA TRP A 126 -20.71 -11.97 8.75
C TRP A 126 -19.58 -10.95 8.40
N ILE A 127 -19.90 -9.69 8.11
CA ILE A 127 -18.89 -8.64 7.89
C ILE A 127 -17.96 -8.53 9.11
N ARG A 128 -18.52 -8.48 10.32
CA ARG A 128 -17.70 -8.44 11.55
C ARG A 128 -16.72 -9.59 11.68
N GLU A 129 -17.16 -10.79 11.32
CA GLU A 129 -16.31 -11.97 11.36
C GLU A 129 -15.24 -11.94 10.27
N ASP A 130 -15.58 -11.49 9.08
CA ASP A 130 -14.66 -11.39 7.94
C ASP A 130 -13.57 -10.34 8.19
N GLU A 131 -13.95 -9.14 8.60
CA GLU A 131 -13.01 -8.05 8.90
C GLU A 131 -12.10 -8.38 10.08
N LYS A 132 -12.58 -9.11 11.09
CA LYS A 132 -11.74 -9.63 12.18
C LYS A 132 -10.68 -10.61 11.71
N GLN A 133 -10.96 -11.40 10.68
CA GLN A 133 -9.99 -12.32 10.08
C GLN A 133 -8.91 -11.58 9.27
N HIS A 134 -9.18 -10.33 8.89
CA HIS A 134 -8.27 -9.45 8.17
C HIS A 134 -7.63 -8.38 9.08
N ASP A 135 -7.60 -8.63 10.41
CA ASP A 135 -6.93 -7.81 11.42
C ASP A 135 -7.45 -6.37 11.58
N TYR A 136 -8.72 -6.09 11.16
CA TYR A 136 -9.37 -4.81 11.43
C TYR A 136 -9.64 -4.64 12.94
N SER A 137 -9.43 -3.44 13.45
CA SER A 137 -9.76 -3.11 14.84
C SER A 137 -11.27 -3.11 15.08
N ASP A 138 -11.72 -3.34 16.33
CA ASP A 138 -13.15 -3.27 16.68
C ASP A 138 -13.77 -1.92 16.33
N ALA A 139 -13.02 -0.81 16.39
CA ALA A 139 -13.51 0.52 16.04
C ALA A 139 -13.71 0.68 14.52
N GLU A 140 -12.83 0.15 13.69
CA GLU A 140 -12.97 0.15 12.23
C GLU A 140 -14.17 -0.66 11.80
N ILE A 141 -14.30 -1.87 12.34
CA ILE A 141 -15.43 -2.78 12.10
C ILE A 141 -16.77 -2.08 12.40
N GLU A 142 -16.90 -1.47 13.57
CA GLU A 142 -18.16 -0.80 13.96
C GLU A 142 -18.42 0.46 13.09
N ASN A 143 -17.40 1.16 12.63
CA ASN A 143 -17.56 2.27 11.67
C ASN A 143 -18.06 1.78 10.31
N ASP A 144 -17.54 0.66 9.80
CA ASP A 144 -17.99 0.10 8.52
C ASP A 144 -19.41 -0.46 8.64
N ILE A 145 -19.73 -1.12 9.74
CA ILE A 145 -21.09 -1.53 10.08
C ILE A 145 -22.06 -0.33 10.10
N LEU A 146 -21.64 0.79 10.71
CA LEU A 146 -22.45 2.02 10.73
C LEU A 146 -22.69 2.56 9.31
N ARG A 147 -21.65 2.62 8.47
CA ARG A 147 -21.78 3.04 7.06
C ARG A 147 -22.73 2.14 6.29
N MET A 148 -22.65 0.82 6.49
CA MET A 148 -23.56 -0.15 5.86
C MET A 148 -25.00 0.04 6.30
N ARG A 149 -25.25 0.36 7.58
CA ARG A 149 -26.60 0.70 8.08
C ARG A 149 -27.14 1.96 7.42
N ILE A 150 -26.33 3.03 7.33
CA ILE A 150 -26.67 4.28 6.68
C ILE A 150 -27.01 4.04 5.20
N ALA A 151 -26.16 3.28 4.49
CA ALA A 151 -26.39 2.95 3.08
C ALA A 151 -27.67 2.14 2.89
N ASN A 152 -27.93 1.14 3.73
CA ASN A 152 -29.13 0.30 3.66
C ASN A 152 -30.40 1.13 3.90
N GLU A 153 -30.41 2.03 4.90
CA GLU A 153 -31.52 2.95 5.16
C GLU A 153 -31.76 3.90 3.97
N ALA A 154 -30.67 4.50 3.44
CA ALA A 154 -30.75 5.39 2.29
C ALA A 154 -31.36 4.68 1.06
N LEU A 155 -30.96 3.45 0.79
CA LEU A 155 -31.53 2.66 -0.32
C LEU A 155 -33.00 2.32 -0.10
N GLN A 156 -33.43 2.06 1.14
CA GLN A 156 -34.84 1.79 1.46
C GLN A 156 -35.72 3.05 1.37
N THR A 157 -35.19 4.20 1.79
CA THR A 157 -35.94 5.47 1.79
C THR A 157 -35.86 6.23 0.47
N GLY A 158 -34.87 5.92 -0.38
CA GLY A 158 -34.58 6.66 -1.60
C GLY A 158 -33.82 7.97 -1.35
N GLU A 159 -33.22 8.14 -0.17
CA GLU A 159 -32.49 9.34 0.24
C GLU A 159 -31.00 9.24 -0.14
N TYR A 160 -30.68 9.20 -1.42
CA TYR A 160 -29.32 9.17 -1.95
C TYR A 160 -29.19 9.97 -3.24
N GLU A 161 -27.96 10.34 -3.57
CA GLU A 161 -27.62 10.99 -4.84
C GLU A 161 -27.15 9.93 -5.87
N VAL A 162 -27.71 9.98 -7.08
CA VAL A 162 -27.26 9.09 -8.16
C VAL A 162 -26.15 9.80 -8.93
N LEU A 163 -24.98 9.19 -8.97
CA LEU A 163 -23.85 9.67 -9.75
C LEU A 163 -23.92 9.14 -11.20
N PRO A 164 -23.37 9.87 -12.18
CA PRO A 164 -23.22 9.35 -13.53
C PRO A 164 -22.35 8.11 -13.56
N ALA A 165 -22.62 7.17 -14.46
CA ALA A 165 -21.78 5.98 -14.63
C ALA A 165 -20.32 6.38 -14.97
N GLY A 166 -19.35 5.72 -14.33
CA GLY A 166 -17.92 6.03 -14.44
C GLY A 166 -17.46 7.23 -13.61
N SER A 167 -18.28 7.70 -12.65
CA SER A 167 -17.90 8.77 -11.73
C SER A 167 -17.04 8.29 -10.56
N ILE A 168 -17.15 7.01 -10.19
CA ILE A 168 -16.42 6.42 -9.09
C ILE A 168 -15.31 5.55 -9.69
N ASP A 169 -14.08 5.95 -9.43
CA ASP A 169 -12.91 5.13 -9.72
C ASP A 169 -12.58 4.29 -8.48
N ALA A 170 -12.89 3.00 -8.54
CA ALA A 170 -12.62 2.10 -7.41
C ALA A 170 -11.12 1.82 -7.21
N THR A 171 -10.24 2.30 -8.08
CA THR A 171 -8.79 2.27 -7.85
C THR A 171 -8.32 3.47 -7.02
N ASP A 172 -9.17 4.49 -6.86
CA ASP A 172 -8.87 5.64 -6.02
C ASP A 172 -8.87 5.24 -4.53
N GLN A 173 -7.68 5.10 -3.99
CA GLN A 173 -7.46 4.67 -2.60
C GLN A 173 -8.00 5.69 -1.57
N SER A 174 -8.20 6.95 -1.94
CA SER A 174 -8.81 7.94 -1.05
C SER A 174 -10.26 7.64 -0.69
N LEU A 175 -10.93 6.77 -1.46
CA LEU A 175 -12.31 6.36 -1.21
C LEU A 175 -12.43 5.25 -0.14
N TYR A 176 -11.33 4.64 0.28
CA TYR A 176 -11.36 3.56 1.25
C TYR A 176 -11.25 4.06 2.68
N ALA A 177 -12.05 3.48 3.58
CA ALA A 177 -12.12 3.88 4.98
C ALA A 177 -10.75 3.83 5.68
N SER A 178 -9.95 2.81 5.38
CA SER A 178 -8.60 2.66 5.91
C SER A 178 -7.70 3.86 5.58
N ASN A 179 -7.90 4.48 4.42
CA ASN A 179 -7.10 5.64 4.00
C ASN A 179 -7.69 6.98 4.49
N GLN A 180 -9.02 7.05 4.69
CA GLN A 180 -9.67 8.27 5.20
C GLN A 180 -9.57 8.42 6.71
N ASN A 181 -9.56 7.30 7.44
CA ASN A 181 -9.44 7.26 8.90
C ASN A 181 -8.00 7.05 9.37
N ALA A 182 -7.06 6.87 8.44
CA ALA A 182 -5.66 6.74 8.78
C ALA A 182 -5.10 8.10 9.20
N ASP A 183 -4.45 8.16 10.35
CA ASP A 183 -3.64 9.33 10.74
C ASP A 183 -2.50 9.57 9.75
N TYR A 184 -2.16 8.53 8.97
CA TYR A 184 -1.11 8.52 7.96
C TYR A 184 -1.65 8.01 6.63
N ARG A 185 -1.40 8.79 5.56
CA ARG A 185 -1.89 8.48 4.23
C ARG A 185 -1.09 7.32 3.60
N ASN A 186 -1.78 6.55 2.77
CA ASN A 186 -1.16 5.55 1.88
C ASN A 186 -0.24 4.56 2.60
N VAL A 187 -0.65 4.13 3.79
CA VAL A 187 -0.03 3.02 4.50
C VAL A 187 -1.08 1.97 4.78
N TRP A 188 -0.76 0.71 4.51
CA TRP A 188 -1.76 -0.33 4.54
C TRP A 188 -1.94 -0.92 5.94
N GLU A 189 -0.97 -1.63 6.43
CA GLU A 189 -1.12 -2.38 7.67
C GLU A 189 -0.24 -1.77 8.76
N TYR A 190 -0.85 -1.32 9.85
CA TYR A 190 -0.13 -0.92 11.05
C TYR A 190 -1.01 -1.01 12.30
N ASP A 191 -0.40 -1.31 13.43
CA ASP A 191 -1.07 -1.26 14.72
C ASP A 191 -1.35 0.21 15.10
N ARG A 192 -2.61 0.64 14.88
CA ARG A 192 -3.05 2.02 15.13
C ARG A 192 -2.88 2.41 16.60
N ASP A 193 -3.19 1.52 17.53
CA ASP A 193 -3.05 1.78 18.96
C ASP A 193 -1.57 1.95 19.36
N ALA A 194 -0.67 1.22 18.72
CA ALA A 194 0.76 1.37 18.96
C ALA A 194 1.31 2.65 18.31
N VAL A 195 0.90 2.98 17.09
CA VAL A 195 1.28 4.19 16.38
C VAL A 195 0.76 5.44 17.08
N GLU A 196 -0.50 5.44 17.56
CA GLU A 196 -1.08 6.56 18.33
C GLU A 196 -0.25 6.91 19.58
N LYS A 197 0.34 5.91 20.24
CA LYS A 197 1.21 6.14 21.43
C LYS A 197 2.50 6.89 21.09
N ILE A 198 2.95 6.82 19.85
CA ILE A 198 4.20 7.44 19.38
C ILE A 198 3.98 8.54 18.35
N LYS A 199 2.76 8.95 18.08
CA LYS A 199 2.40 9.89 17.01
C LYS A 199 3.18 11.21 17.05
N ASP A 200 3.50 11.72 18.24
CA ASP A 200 4.31 12.93 18.40
C ASP A 200 5.77 12.76 17.94
N SER A 201 6.17 11.52 17.64
CA SER A 201 7.49 11.17 17.11
C SER A 201 7.46 10.89 15.61
N ILE A 202 6.31 11.04 14.95
CA ILE A 202 6.12 10.72 13.52
C ILE A 202 5.78 11.98 12.75
N ASP A 203 6.57 12.26 11.72
CA ASP A 203 6.30 13.31 10.75
C ASP A 203 5.96 12.68 9.40
N GLU A 204 4.89 13.16 8.75
CA GLU A 204 4.51 12.80 7.38
C GLU A 204 4.88 13.96 6.45
N ILE A 205 5.60 13.65 5.38
CA ILE A 205 6.17 14.63 4.45
C ILE A 205 5.80 14.21 3.03
N ASN A 206 5.28 15.14 2.25
CA ASN A 206 5.07 14.96 0.81
C ASN A 206 6.16 15.73 0.05
N ILE A 207 6.87 15.06 -0.86
CA ILE A 207 7.93 15.65 -1.68
C ILE A 207 7.69 15.25 -3.14
N TYR A 208 7.37 16.25 -3.98
CA TYR A 208 7.30 16.04 -5.41
C TYR A 208 8.68 16.09 -6.05
N ASP A 209 8.99 15.12 -6.89
CA ASP A 209 10.18 15.06 -7.72
C ASP A 209 9.85 15.36 -9.18
N GLU A 210 10.45 16.42 -9.74
CA GLU A 210 10.17 16.87 -11.10
C GLU A 210 10.74 15.93 -12.17
N GLU A 211 11.81 15.19 -11.88
CA GLU A 211 12.47 14.33 -12.86
C GLU A 211 11.76 12.99 -12.99
N LEU A 212 11.30 12.44 -11.87
CA LEU A 212 10.51 11.23 -11.82
C LEU A 212 9.03 11.49 -12.10
N ASP A 213 8.56 12.73 -11.93
CA ASP A 213 7.14 13.16 -12.00
C ASP A 213 6.29 12.40 -10.98
N VAL A 214 6.75 12.35 -9.71
CA VAL A 214 6.14 11.57 -8.63
C VAL A 214 6.04 12.39 -7.35
N ASP A 215 4.93 12.26 -6.65
CA ASP A 215 4.75 12.69 -5.28
C ASP A 215 5.14 11.57 -4.30
N PHE A 216 6.32 11.70 -3.71
CA PHE A 216 6.77 10.78 -2.66
C PHE A 216 6.16 11.14 -1.32
N LEU A 217 5.61 10.13 -0.65
CA LEU A 217 5.11 10.23 0.71
C LEU A 217 6.10 9.58 1.67
N VAL A 218 6.69 10.39 2.52
CA VAL A 218 7.77 9.97 3.42
C VAL A 218 7.32 10.09 4.87
N HIS A 219 7.45 9.00 5.62
CA HIS A 219 7.21 9.02 7.07
C HIS A 219 8.55 8.95 7.80
N VAL A 220 8.77 9.91 8.69
CA VAL A 220 9.95 9.99 9.55
C VAL A 220 9.53 9.67 10.98
N THR A 221 10.07 8.59 11.56
CA THR A 221 9.82 8.23 12.95
C THR A 221 11.08 8.44 13.77
N LEU A 222 11.01 9.34 14.75
CA LEU A 222 12.12 9.65 15.63
C LEU A 222 12.35 8.54 16.67
N PRO A 223 13.60 8.25 17.04
CA PRO A 223 13.89 7.27 18.09
C PRO A 223 13.37 7.72 19.44
N PRO A 224 13.26 6.77 20.41
CA PRO A 224 12.98 7.14 21.80
C PRO A 224 13.98 8.18 22.33
N ASP A 225 13.48 9.13 23.13
CA ASP A 225 14.29 10.17 23.75
C ASP A 225 15.17 10.95 22.73
N TYR A 226 14.61 11.19 21.54
CA TYR A 226 15.30 11.98 20.50
C TYR A 226 15.77 13.33 21.04
N ASP A 227 17.04 13.62 20.83
CA ASP A 227 17.71 14.83 21.28
C ASP A 227 18.44 15.47 20.08
N ASN A 228 17.95 16.59 19.61
CA ASN A 228 18.49 17.29 18.43
C ASN A 228 19.93 17.82 18.62
N SER A 229 20.49 17.72 19.82
CA SER A 229 21.92 17.98 20.06
C SER A 229 22.84 16.80 19.75
N LYS A 230 22.25 15.63 19.46
CA LYS A 230 22.96 14.41 19.07
C LYS A 230 22.64 14.08 17.63
N THR A 231 23.53 13.38 16.95
CA THR A 231 23.32 12.86 15.61
C THR A 231 22.91 11.40 15.65
N TYR A 232 22.00 11.00 14.75
CA TYR A 232 21.46 9.66 14.64
C TYR A 232 21.62 9.13 13.22
N PRO A 233 21.99 7.86 13.03
CA PRO A 233 21.91 7.22 11.72
C PRO A 233 20.45 7.16 11.25
N VAL A 234 20.25 7.17 9.93
CA VAL A 234 18.96 6.89 9.32
C VAL A 234 18.86 5.40 9.01
N PHE A 235 17.74 4.80 9.35
CA PHE A 235 17.34 3.50 8.83
C PHE A 235 16.24 3.73 7.80
N PHE A 236 16.64 3.63 6.53
CA PHE A 236 15.80 3.96 5.39
C PHE A 236 15.12 2.70 4.88
N LEU A 237 13.79 2.72 4.80
CA LEU A 237 12.95 1.60 4.37
C LEU A 237 12.29 1.95 3.03
N THR A 238 12.51 1.14 2.02
CA THR A 238 11.70 1.18 0.81
C THR A 238 10.29 0.63 1.09
N ASP A 239 9.38 0.81 0.15
CA ASP A 239 8.00 0.30 0.30
C ASP A 239 7.28 0.82 1.54
N GLY A 240 7.28 2.15 1.74
CA GLY A 240 6.68 2.80 2.91
C GLY A 240 5.24 2.38 3.18
N VAL A 241 4.47 2.08 2.14
CA VAL A 241 3.08 1.63 2.24
C VAL A 241 2.92 0.37 3.12
N TRP A 242 3.89 -0.54 3.10
CA TRP A 242 3.89 -1.75 3.95
C TRP A 242 4.89 -1.67 5.12
N ARG A 243 5.91 -0.80 5.02
CA ARG A 243 7.01 -0.79 6.00
C ARG A 243 6.86 0.27 7.07
N PHE A 244 5.99 1.27 6.85
CA PHE A 244 5.68 2.24 7.88
C PHE A 244 5.21 1.57 9.18
N GLY A 245 4.34 0.57 9.09
CA GLY A 245 3.81 -0.17 10.26
C GLY A 245 4.88 -0.78 11.16
N ASN A 246 6.05 -1.10 10.61
CA ASN A 246 7.17 -1.62 11.42
C ASN A 246 7.82 -0.57 12.35
N CYS A 247 7.45 0.71 12.26
CA CYS A 247 8.05 1.78 13.06
C CYS A 247 7.86 1.55 14.58
N THR A 248 6.72 1.01 15.01
CA THR A 248 6.44 0.74 16.43
C THR A 248 7.30 -0.37 16.98
N GLU A 249 7.46 -1.47 16.26
CA GLU A 249 8.28 -2.61 16.62
C GLU A 249 9.77 -2.24 16.63
N LEU A 250 10.24 -1.57 15.57
CA LEU A 250 11.63 -1.11 15.48
C LEU A 250 11.95 -0.10 16.60
N ARG A 251 11.00 0.77 16.93
CA ARG A 251 11.16 1.69 18.05
C ARG A 251 11.18 0.97 19.39
N SER A 252 10.36 -0.07 19.58
CA SER A 252 10.35 -0.87 20.79
C SER A 252 11.69 -1.57 21.08
N VAL A 253 12.35 -2.12 20.05
CA VAL A 253 13.68 -2.72 20.23
C VAL A 253 14.75 -1.69 20.60
N MET A 254 14.60 -0.42 20.15
CA MET A 254 15.46 0.68 20.61
C MET A 254 15.19 1.05 22.06
N GLU A 255 13.92 1.13 22.48
CA GLU A 255 13.50 1.42 23.87
C GLU A 255 14.02 0.36 24.85
N ASN A 256 14.03 -0.90 24.43
CA ASN A 256 14.54 -2.01 25.23
C ASN A 256 16.08 -2.08 25.26
N GLY A 257 16.77 -1.23 24.50
CA GLY A 257 18.24 -1.25 24.39
C GLY A 257 18.81 -2.41 23.60
N GLU A 258 17.97 -3.10 22.80
CA GLU A 258 18.37 -4.19 21.91
C GLU A 258 18.94 -3.69 20.58
N ALA A 259 18.60 -2.46 20.19
CA ALA A 259 19.16 -1.77 19.04
C ALA A 259 19.62 -0.36 19.41
N ALA A 260 20.60 0.14 18.67
CA ALA A 260 21.01 1.55 18.78
C ALA A 260 19.89 2.47 18.24
N PRO A 261 19.73 3.68 18.79
CA PRO A 261 18.76 4.65 18.30
C PRO A 261 19.07 5.07 16.86
N VAL A 262 18.06 5.01 15.99
CA VAL A 262 18.11 5.46 14.59
C VAL A 262 16.85 6.26 14.27
N ILE A 263 16.93 7.16 13.29
CA ILE A 263 15.75 7.77 12.67
C ILE A 263 15.23 6.81 11.62
N LEU A 264 13.97 6.38 11.72
CA LEU A 264 13.35 5.54 10.71
C LEU A 264 12.76 6.43 9.62
N VAL A 265 13.03 6.12 8.36
CA VAL A 265 12.49 6.84 7.21
C VAL A 265 11.87 5.84 6.27
N SER A 266 10.55 5.86 6.15
CA SER A 266 9.81 5.00 5.22
C SER A 266 9.46 5.79 3.97
N LEU A 267 9.96 5.35 2.82
CA LEU A 267 9.67 5.95 1.52
C LEU A 267 8.51 5.23 0.84
N GLY A 268 7.43 5.96 0.63
CA GLY A 268 6.26 5.53 -0.11
C GLY A 268 5.89 6.51 -1.21
N TYR A 269 4.75 6.26 -1.85
CA TYR A 269 4.19 7.09 -2.92
C TYR A 269 2.87 7.68 -2.47
N ASP A 270 2.48 8.83 -3.01
CA ASP A 270 1.12 9.33 -2.84
C ASP A 270 0.21 8.65 -3.87
N TYR A 271 -0.37 7.55 -3.50
CA TYR A 271 -1.23 6.73 -4.36
C TYR A 271 -2.46 7.46 -4.89
N ASN A 272 -2.91 8.53 -4.21
CA ASN A 272 -4.04 9.32 -4.68
C ASN A 272 -3.70 10.20 -5.87
N ILE A 273 -2.41 10.45 -6.10
CA ILE A 273 -1.92 11.27 -7.20
C ILE A 273 -1.41 10.39 -8.34
N ASP A 274 -0.56 9.42 -8.01
CA ASP A 274 0.19 8.63 -9.01
C ASP A 274 -0.45 7.27 -9.32
N GLY A 275 -1.56 6.93 -8.69
CA GLY A 275 -2.12 5.58 -8.73
C GLY A 275 -1.30 4.61 -7.90
N THR A 276 -1.87 3.46 -7.63
CA THR A 276 -1.18 2.46 -6.84
C THR A 276 -0.64 1.41 -7.71
N ASP A 277 0.41 0.78 -7.35
CA ASP A 277 0.56 -0.64 -7.31
C ASP A 277 1.98 -1.14 -7.57
N ASN A 278 2.05 -2.40 -7.91
CA ASN A 278 3.25 -3.07 -8.35
C ASN A 278 3.92 -2.36 -9.55
N ASP A 279 3.17 -1.70 -10.41
CA ASP A 279 3.70 -1.03 -11.59
C ASP A 279 4.61 0.14 -11.18
N ASN A 280 4.21 0.94 -10.17
CA ASN A 280 5.06 2.00 -9.62
C ASN A 280 6.32 1.42 -8.97
N ARG A 281 6.22 0.31 -8.23
CA ARG A 281 7.38 -0.36 -7.64
C ARG A 281 8.34 -0.89 -8.71
N ILE A 282 7.82 -1.49 -9.78
CA ILE A 282 8.64 -1.93 -10.91
C ILE A 282 9.31 -0.73 -11.58
N THR A 283 8.56 0.32 -11.85
CA THR A 283 9.08 1.52 -12.49
C THR A 283 10.23 2.13 -11.68
N TYR A 284 10.02 2.39 -10.39
CA TYR A 284 11.01 3.15 -9.60
C TYR A 284 12.12 2.29 -9.00
N PHE A 285 11.85 1.04 -8.65
CA PHE A 285 12.90 0.18 -8.07
C PHE A 285 13.71 -0.60 -9.11
N ILE A 286 13.20 -0.76 -10.34
CA ILE A 286 13.87 -1.57 -11.36
C ILE A 286 14.23 -0.72 -12.60
N GLN A 287 13.24 -0.06 -13.23
CA GLN A 287 13.48 0.66 -14.48
C GLN A 287 14.18 2.01 -14.28
N LYS A 288 13.91 2.68 -13.16
CA LYS A 288 14.40 4.02 -12.84
C LYS A 288 15.18 4.06 -11.50
N GLY A 289 15.83 2.96 -11.13
CA GLY A 289 16.53 2.84 -9.84
C GLY A 289 17.57 3.93 -9.62
N SER A 290 18.36 4.26 -10.64
CA SER A 290 19.33 5.36 -10.57
C SER A 290 18.68 6.73 -10.34
N MET A 291 17.55 7.02 -11.00
CA MET A 291 16.83 8.29 -10.80
C MET A 291 16.23 8.38 -9.39
N LEU A 292 15.72 7.25 -8.86
CA LEU A 292 15.27 7.19 -7.47
C LEU A 292 16.43 7.39 -6.49
N LEU A 293 17.61 6.88 -6.79
CA LEU A 293 18.80 7.10 -5.98
C LEU A 293 19.23 8.58 -6.02
N ASP A 294 19.15 9.24 -7.18
CA ASP A 294 19.36 10.69 -7.33
C ASP A 294 18.39 11.49 -6.46
N PHE A 295 17.08 11.14 -6.52
CA PHE A 295 16.08 11.77 -5.64
C PHE A 295 16.42 11.61 -4.15
N ILE A 296 16.79 10.40 -3.71
CA ILE A 296 17.14 10.12 -2.32
C ILE A 296 18.37 10.95 -1.90
N THR A 297 19.41 10.99 -2.72
CA THR A 297 20.69 11.60 -2.37
C THR A 297 20.70 13.12 -2.53
N ASP A 298 20.02 13.64 -3.53
CA ASP A 298 20.10 15.06 -3.91
C ASP A 298 18.90 15.87 -3.39
N ASN A 299 17.77 15.23 -3.11
CA ASN A 299 16.56 15.91 -2.63
C ASN A 299 16.18 15.48 -1.21
N LEU A 300 15.89 14.20 -0.98
CA LEU A 300 15.31 13.74 0.29
C LEU A 300 16.32 13.80 1.45
N MET A 301 17.52 13.24 1.29
CA MET A 301 18.48 13.20 2.38
C MET A 301 19.00 14.58 2.78
N PRO A 302 19.26 15.54 1.88
CA PRO A 302 19.53 16.92 2.24
C PRO A 302 18.40 17.58 3.03
N TYR A 303 17.13 17.37 2.59
CA TYR A 303 15.97 17.86 3.34
C TYR A 303 15.91 17.28 4.75
N LEU A 304 16.12 15.98 4.90
CA LEU A 304 16.16 15.34 6.21
C LEU A 304 17.31 15.90 7.08
N GLY A 305 18.48 16.14 6.49
CA GLY A 305 19.63 16.72 7.18
C GLY A 305 19.45 18.18 7.64
N GLU A 306 18.57 18.95 6.97
CA GLU A 306 18.19 20.31 7.40
C GLU A 306 17.21 20.30 8.58
N ASN A 307 16.38 19.26 8.70
CA ASN A 307 15.31 19.17 9.68
C ASN A 307 15.63 18.26 10.87
N TYR A 308 16.54 17.31 10.71
CA TYR A 308 16.90 16.31 11.73
C TYR A 308 18.43 16.22 11.87
N SER A 309 18.89 15.81 13.04
CA SER A 309 20.32 15.63 13.31
C SER A 309 20.79 14.24 12.87
N ILE A 310 21.35 14.13 11.66
CA ILE A 310 21.67 12.86 10.99
C ILE A 310 23.18 12.56 11.01
N ASP A 311 23.54 11.30 11.32
CA ASP A 311 24.84 10.70 11.05
C ASP A 311 24.77 9.84 9.78
N TYR A 312 25.13 10.41 8.65
CA TYR A 312 25.10 9.73 7.36
C TYR A 312 26.04 8.53 7.27
N THR A 313 27.15 8.52 8.04
CA THR A 313 28.20 7.49 7.91
C THR A 313 27.76 6.11 8.36
N ASN A 314 26.76 6.04 9.24
CA ASN A 314 26.22 4.80 9.76
C ASN A 314 24.79 4.48 9.29
N SER A 315 24.27 5.27 8.35
CA SER A 315 22.92 5.08 7.84
C SER A 315 22.79 3.78 7.03
N THR A 316 21.60 3.23 7.05
CA THR A 316 21.26 1.93 6.45
C THR A 316 20.15 2.11 5.42
N LEU A 317 20.33 1.50 4.24
CA LEU A 317 19.26 1.30 3.27
C LEU A 317 18.76 -0.14 3.36
N TYR A 318 17.46 -0.32 3.54
CA TYR A 318 16.77 -1.59 3.52
C TYR A 318 15.77 -1.65 2.37
N GLY A 319 15.82 -2.73 1.61
CA GLY A 319 14.80 -3.06 0.61
C GLY A 319 14.49 -4.54 0.57
N HIS A 320 13.25 -4.85 0.24
CA HIS A 320 12.75 -6.21 0.12
C HIS A 320 12.10 -6.41 -1.26
N SER A 321 12.20 -7.61 -1.84
CA SER A 321 11.63 -7.92 -3.15
C SER A 321 12.18 -6.97 -4.24
N ASN A 322 11.35 -6.21 -4.96
CA ASN A 322 11.80 -5.18 -5.90
C ASN A 322 12.63 -4.07 -5.20
N GLY A 323 12.27 -3.70 -3.98
CA GLY A 323 13.09 -2.81 -3.15
C GLY A 323 14.47 -3.39 -2.83
N GLY A 324 14.58 -4.73 -2.75
CA GLY A 324 15.85 -5.44 -2.61
C GLY A 324 16.73 -5.32 -3.87
N VAL A 325 16.12 -5.37 -5.06
CA VAL A 325 16.81 -5.12 -6.34
C VAL A 325 17.34 -3.68 -6.38
N PHE A 326 16.52 -2.70 -6.01
CA PHE A 326 16.96 -1.31 -5.90
C PHE A 326 18.11 -1.13 -4.90
N THR A 327 18.03 -1.79 -3.73
CA THR A 327 19.09 -1.73 -2.72
C THR A 327 20.41 -2.31 -3.22
N HIS A 328 20.33 -3.37 -4.04
CA HIS A 328 21.49 -3.94 -4.72
C HIS A 328 22.11 -2.95 -5.73
N GLU A 329 21.28 -2.29 -6.56
CA GLU A 329 21.74 -1.26 -7.48
C GLU A 329 22.41 -0.11 -6.72
N ALA A 330 21.75 0.42 -5.68
CA ALA A 330 22.28 1.50 -4.85
C ALA A 330 23.62 1.14 -4.19
N LEU A 331 23.81 -0.13 -3.79
CA LEU A 331 25.07 -0.61 -3.24
C LEU A 331 26.21 -0.49 -4.25
N PHE A 332 26.01 -0.96 -5.46
CA PHE A 332 27.04 -1.01 -6.50
C PHE A 332 27.21 0.29 -7.29
N GLN A 333 26.34 1.26 -7.08
CA GLN A 333 26.53 2.64 -7.56
C GLN A 333 27.06 3.58 -6.46
N SER A 334 27.36 3.04 -5.27
CA SER A 334 27.74 3.87 -4.10
C SER A 334 29.00 4.71 -4.29
N ASP A 335 29.89 4.33 -5.19
CA ASP A 335 31.10 5.09 -5.50
C ASP A 335 30.88 6.25 -6.47
N LEU A 336 29.70 6.35 -7.11
CA LEU A 336 29.36 7.40 -8.06
C LEU A 336 28.75 8.63 -7.39
N TYR A 337 28.35 8.52 -6.13
CA TYR A 337 27.63 9.55 -5.40
C TYR A 337 28.46 10.11 -4.23
N GLU A 338 28.87 11.36 -4.31
CA GLU A 338 29.54 12.06 -3.19
C GLU A 338 28.61 12.19 -1.97
N ASN A 339 27.30 12.32 -2.20
CA ASN A 339 26.28 12.52 -1.19
C ASN A 339 25.59 11.23 -0.74
N GLN A 340 26.08 10.05 -1.14
CA GLN A 340 25.39 8.82 -0.75
C GLN A 340 25.51 8.58 0.75
N PRO A 341 24.37 8.58 1.46
CA PRO A 341 24.37 8.60 2.92
C PRO A 341 24.50 7.22 3.57
N PHE A 342 24.57 6.14 2.77
CA PHE A 342 24.50 4.78 3.30
C PHE A 342 25.86 4.15 3.47
N GLY A 343 26.13 3.69 4.70
CA GLY A 343 27.27 2.84 5.05
C GLY A 343 26.90 1.35 5.11
N ASN A 344 25.59 1.07 5.26
CA ASN A 344 25.07 -0.28 5.45
C ASN A 344 23.91 -0.54 4.48
N TYR A 345 23.80 -1.78 4.00
CA TYR A 345 22.77 -2.21 3.07
C TYR A 345 22.17 -3.53 3.54
N ILE A 346 20.85 -3.61 3.58
CA ILE A 346 20.10 -4.82 3.89
C ILE A 346 19.29 -5.18 2.65
N ILE A 347 19.68 -6.26 1.99
CA ILE A 347 19.04 -6.77 0.78
C ILE A 347 18.22 -8.00 1.17
N GLY A 348 16.91 -7.81 1.27
CA GLY A 348 15.97 -8.83 1.67
C GLY A 348 15.24 -9.43 0.48
N SER A 349 15.29 -10.76 0.33
CA SER A 349 14.54 -11.52 -0.67
C SER A 349 14.44 -10.81 -2.03
N PRO A 350 15.57 -10.41 -2.64
CA PRO A 350 15.53 -9.57 -3.84
C PRO A 350 14.89 -10.32 -5.00
N ALA A 351 13.93 -9.67 -5.66
CA ALA A 351 13.22 -10.24 -6.80
C ALA A 351 14.03 -10.15 -8.10
N PHE A 352 15.25 -10.66 -8.11
CA PHE A 352 16.13 -10.64 -9.29
C PHE A 352 15.52 -11.33 -10.51
N TRP A 353 14.69 -12.35 -10.31
CA TRP A 353 13.93 -13.01 -11.37
C TRP A 353 13.02 -12.04 -12.14
N ASN A 354 12.62 -10.93 -11.54
CA ASN A 354 11.80 -9.92 -12.18
C ASN A 354 12.55 -9.17 -13.29
N LEU A 355 13.87 -9.13 -13.26
CA LEU A 355 14.71 -8.55 -14.29
C LEU A 355 14.63 -9.28 -15.64
N TYR A 356 14.12 -10.52 -15.66
CA TYR A 356 13.97 -11.31 -16.90
C TYR A 356 12.67 -11.02 -17.68
N HIS A 357 11.85 -10.07 -17.25
CA HIS A 357 10.69 -9.62 -18.01
C HIS A 357 11.14 -8.66 -19.12
N GLU A 358 11.00 -9.08 -20.39
CA GLU A 358 11.46 -8.31 -21.55
C GLU A 358 10.83 -6.91 -21.62
N GLU A 359 9.60 -6.75 -21.14
CA GLU A 359 8.89 -5.47 -21.08
C GLU A 359 9.55 -4.44 -20.15
N LEU A 360 10.37 -4.85 -19.22
CA LEU A 360 11.05 -3.94 -18.29
C LEU A 360 12.23 -3.24 -18.95
N GLY A 361 12.76 -3.79 -20.04
CA GLY A 361 13.86 -3.18 -20.80
C GLY A 361 15.19 -3.10 -20.06
N VAL A 362 15.37 -3.90 -18.98
CA VAL A 362 16.61 -4.02 -18.21
C VAL A 362 17.43 -5.21 -18.72
N ASP A 363 18.75 -5.20 -18.47
CA ASP A 363 19.60 -6.36 -18.79
C ASP A 363 19.41 -7.43 -17.73
N PRO A 364 18.97 -8.64 -18.09
CA PRO A 364 18.78 -9.73 -17.12
C PRO A 364 20.04 -10.15 -16.37
N GLU A 365 21.23 -9.83 -16.88
CA GLU A 365 22.49 -10.11 -16.21
C GLU A 365 22.87 -9.04 -15.17
N ASP A 366 22.10 -7.96 -15.02
CA ASP A 366 22.43 -6.86 -14.10
C ASP A 366 22.45 -7.29 -12.63
N TYR A 367 21.62 -8.25 -12.22
CA TYR A 367 21.70 -8.77 -10.84
C TYR A 367 23.00 -9.53 -10.55
N SER A 368 23.52 -10.18 -11.53
CA SER A 368 24.83 -10.83 -11.47
C SER A 368 25.97 -9.85 -11.79
N ASN A 369 25.63 -8.65 -12.25
CA ASN A 369 26.51 -7.55 -12.55
C ASN A 369 26.66 -6.64 -11.31
N ASP A 370 27.79 -6.00 -11.17
CA ASP A 370 28.09 -5.04 -10.11
C ASP A 370 28.03 -3.60 -10.61
N TYR A 371 27.27 -3.35 -11.67
CA TYR A 371 27.16 -2.05 -12.33
C TYR A 371 28.55 -1.42 -12.62
N GLY A 372 29.55 -2.26 -12.86
CA GLY A 372 30.95 -1.87 -13.07
C GLY A 372 31.65 -1.35 -11.81
N TYR A 373 31.07 -1.61 -10.62
CA TYR A 373 31.69 -1.19 -9.35
C TYR A 373 33.10 -1.77 -9.19
N PHE A 374 33.28 -3.07 -9.37
CA PHE A 374 34.57 -3.72 -9.22
C PHE A 374 35.54 -3.51 -10.39
N ASP A 375 35.08 -2.92 -11.51
CA ASP A 375 35.94 -2.37 -12.55
C ASP A 375 36.58 -1.03 -12.11
N ARG A 376 35.91 -0.32 -11.21
CA ARG A 376 36.36 0.98 -10.68
C ARG A 376 37.04 0.88 -9.32
N ASN A 377 36.71 -0.17 -8.54
CA ASN A 377 37.14 -0.34 -7.14
C ASN A 377 37.64 -1.76 -6.87
N ASP A 378 38.74 -1.92 -6.17
CA ASP A 378 39.28 -3.23 -5.77
C ASP A 378 38.51 -3.89 -4.61
N THR A 379 37.85 -3.07 -3.76
CA THR A 379 37.15 -3.49 -2.55
C THR A 379 35.87 -2.72 -2.35
N LEU A 380 34.93 -3.28 -1.62
CA LEU A 380 33.68 -2.63 -1.21
C LEU A 380 33.74 -2.31 0.29
N ASP A 381 33.88 -1.02 0.63
CA ASP A 381 33.91 -0.56 2.03
C ASP A 381 32.49 -0.24 2.53
N LYS A 382 31.61 -1.21 2.45
CA LYS A 382 30.24 -1.14 2.94
C LYS A 382 29.92 -2.39 3.76
N LYS A 383 28.95 -2.31 4.65
CA LYS A 383 28.42 -3.49 5.34
C LYS A 383 27.17 -3.96 4.62
N VAL A 384 27.13 -5.22 4.27
CA VAL A 384 26.01 -5.82 3.55
C VAL A 384 25.42 -6.96 4.39
N PHE A 385 24.11 -6.93 4.54
CA PHE A 385 23.34 -8.01 5.14
C PHE A 385 22.40 -8.59 4.09
N LEU A 386 22.50 -9.89 3.84
CA LEU A 386 21.67 -10.62 2.89
C LEU A 386 20.72 -11.53 3.65
N CYS A 387 19.44 -11.48 3.32
CA CYS A 387 18.44 -12.39 3.90
C CYS A 387 17.38 -12.79 2.89
N GLY A 388 16.85 -14.01 3.06
CA GLY A 388 15.75 -14.55 2.27
C GLY A 388 15.00 -15.62 3.07
N GLY A 389 13.72 -15.79 2.78
CA GLY A 389 12.89 -16.81 3.41
C GLY A 389 13.25 -18.20 2.89
N THR A 390 13.39 -19.17 3.79
CA THR A 390 13.81 -20.55 3.41
C THR A 390 12.80 -21.31 2.57
N LEU A 391 11.56 -20.85 2.47
CA LEU A 391 10.48 -21.45 1.69
C LEU A 391 10.20 -20.70 0.37
N GLU A 392 10.82 -19.55 0.13
CA GLU A 392 10.54 -18.72 -1.03
C GLU A 392 10.73 -19.45 -2.35
N ASP A 393 11.79 -20.22 -2.48
CA ASP A 393 12.06 -20.98 -3.71
C ASP A 393 10.96 -22.00 -4.05
N SER A 394 10.27 -22.53 -3.03
CA SER A 394 9.13 -23.42 -3.22
C SER A 394 7.83 -22.66 -3.43
N ASP A 395 7.60 -21.61 -2.66
CA ASP A 395 6.34 -20.87 -2.62
C ASP A 395 6.15 -20.01 -3.88
N TYR A 396 7.25 -19.52 -4.46
CA TYR A 396 7.25 -18.68 -5.66
C TYR A 396 7.81 -19.38 -6.92
N SER A 397 7.89 -20.71 -6.92
CA SER A 397 8.50 -21.50 -8.00
C SER A 397 7.95 -21.21 -9.39
N GLU A 398 6.69 -20.82 -9.52
CA GLU A 398 6.03 -20.49 -10.78
C GLU A 398 6.50 -19.17 -11.40
N TYR A 399 7.05 -18.24 -10.60
CA TYR A 399 7.50 -16.94 -11.08
C TYR A 399 8.92 -16.98 -11.68
N TYR A 400 9.72 -17.98 -11.34
CA TYR A 400 11.13 -18.01 -11.76
C TYR A 400 11.34 -18.37 -13.23
N ASN A 401 10.38 -19.04 -13.87
CA ASN A 401 10.42 -19.40 -15.31
C ASN A 401 11.73 -20.07 -15.80
N GLY A 402 12.40 -20.81 -14.89
CA GLY A 402 13.68 -21.45 -15.17
C GLY A 402 14.91 -20.57 -14.99
N HIS A 403 14.74 -19.35 -14.47
CA HIS A 403 15.82 -18.48 -14.03
C HIS A 403 16.18 -18.76 -12.57
N ASP A 404 17.21 -18.09 -12.07
CA ASP A 404 17.64 -18.23 -10.69
C ASP A 404 16.50 -17.92 -9.72
N THR A 405 16.38 -18.74 -8.70
CA THR A 405 15.46 -18.49 -7.59
C THR A 405 15.97 -17.35 -6.71
N THR A 406 15.14 -16.87 -5.78
CA THR A 406 15.55 -15.83 -4.82
C THR A 406 16.80 -16.25 -4.04
N LEU A 407 16.84 -17.50 -3.53
CA LEU A 407 17.99 -17.99 -2.75
C LEU A 407 19.22 -18.24 -3.61
N GLU A 408 19.06 -18.72 -4.84
CA GLU A 408 20.19 -18.86 -5.78
C GLU A 408 20.78 -17.50 -6.15
N GLY A 409 19.95 -16.47 -6.38
CA GLY A 409 20.38 -15.11 -6.64
C GLY A 409 21.16 -14.52 -5.46
N LEU A 410 20.67 -14.71 -4.23
CA LEU A 410 21.36 -14.29 -3.01
C LEU A 410 22.70 -15.00 -2.83
N GLU A 411 22.78 -16.30 -3.08
CA GLU A 411 24.02 -17.08 -2.99
C GLU A 411 25.07 -16.56 -4.00
N LYS A 412 24.67 -16.29 -5.24
CA LYS A 412 25.55 -15.70 -6.26
C LYS A 412 26.06 -14.32 -5.86
N LEU A 413 25.18 -13.47 -5.33
CA LEU A 413 25.56 -12.17 -4.81
C LEU A 413 26.55 -12.28 -3.64
N ASN A 414 26.28 -13.18 -2.69
CA ASN A 414 27.17 -13.44 -1.56
C ASN A 414 28.57 -13.87 -2.04
N GLN A 415 28.65 -14.83 -2.95
CA GLN A 415 29.93 -15.31 -3.51
C GLN A 415 30.71 -14.20 -4.21
N ARG A 416 30.05 -13.31 -4.93
CA ARG A 416 30.64 -12.15 -5.57
C ARG A 416 31.23 -11.20 -4.52
N LEU A 417 30.43 -10.81 -3.53
CA LEU A 417 30.87 -9.90 -2.46
C LEU A 417 32.05 -10.48 -1.67
N GLU A 418 32.02 -11.76 -1.33
CA GLU A 418 33.11 -12.44 -0.65
C GLU A 418 34.41 -12.48 -1.49
N SER A 419 34.27 -12.66 -2.82
CA SER A 419 35.43 -12.68 -3.73
C SER A 419 36.22 -11.36 -3.76
N HIS A 420 35.54 -10.25 -3.39
CA HIS A 420 36.11 -8.90 -3.30
C HIS A 420 36.33 -8.43 -1.85
N ASN A 421 36.36 -9.34 -0.89
CA ASN A 421 36.57 -9.06 0.54
C ASN A 421 35.55 -8.07 1.15
N ALA A 422 34.34 -8.02 0.64
CA ALA A 422 33.26 -7.23 1.22
C ALA A 422 32.84 -7.78 2.60
N ASN A 423 32.39 -6.89 3.48
CA ASN A 423 31.89 -7.27 4.81
C ASN A 423 30.42 -7.71 4.69
N VAL A 424 30.21 -9.00 4.43
CA VAL A 424 28.90 -9.61 4.26
C VAL A 424 28.50 -10.41 5.49
N ARG A 425 27.21 -10.42 5.82
CA ARG A 425 26.61 -11.23 6.88
C ARG A 425 25.29 -11.85 6.41
#